data_9ed111127b21ceb1dbbfaf4a530ac477
#
_entry.id   9ed111127b21ceb1dbbfaf4a530ac477
#
_cell.length_a   1.000
_cell.length_b   1.000
_cell.length_c   1.000
_cell.angle_alpha   90.00
_cell.angle_beta   90.00
_cell.angle_gamma   90.00
#
_symmetry.space_group_name_H-M   'P 1'
#
loop_
_entity.id
_entity.type
_entity.pdbx_description
1 polymer ?
#
loop_
_entity_poly.entity_id
_entity_poly.type
_entity_poly.pdbx_seq_one_letter_code
_entity_poly.pdbx_strand_id
1 'polypeptide(L)'
;MIKARQALSKGMATNELLLAVALSLMIIILGVGLGWEGNKVTPVNPATSAHYNLEPNNRLSFMSNWDGPNYLDIAQNGYANKDEANFFPLYPLTVRFVHTFVKSLLDSGLIVAWLSLVGAVYFYLKIVKQIYHIKDNLEAMRGVLFFILFPTAVFLMATYTEGLFAFLALGAIYYALRKKYIAAGLFAMLSTATHVDGMFVVLLIGMLMLENRVRPLKIAASVAIGTLGLAAFMTWQKIKFNNPLEFITAQKGHSWLNLSDAHFLRLIVSLNGIFVLLLLVSALYWWPRRKSFSIFSLMYASTFFFVGKDLGGLGRYSLVAFPLQLMFYDYFRNKKAIYPLIIALSAILWTFFTLHYAGGYTGG
;
A
#
# COMPACT_ATOMS: atom_id res chain seq x y z
N MET A 1 -20.89 29.20 21.01
CA MET A 1 -21.13 27.94 20.30
C MET A 1 -20.03 27.58 19.29
N ILE A 2 -19.60 28.48 18.40
CA ILE A 2 -18.56 28.18 17.36
C ILE A 2 -17.22 27.79 17.99
N LYS A 3 -16.71 28.52 18.99
CA LYS A 3 -15.44 28.21 19.69
C LYS A 3 -15.48 26.85 20.41
N ALA A 4 -16.62 26.48 21.03
CA ALA A 4 -16.78 25.19 21.69
C ALA A 4 -16.81 24.02 20.67
N ARG A 5 -17.47 24.18 19.52
CA ARG A 5 -17.43 23.20 18.42
C ARG A 5 -16.03 23.06 17.81
N GLN A 6 -15.28 24.15 17.67
CA GLN A 6 -13.90 24.12 17.20
C GLN A 6 -12.97 23.43 18.22
N ALA A 7 -13.13 23.67 19.51
CA ALA A 7 -12.34 23.00 20.56
C ALA A 7 -12.63 21.49 20.61
N LEU A 8 -13.90 21.08 20.54
CA LEU A 8 -14.32 19.68 20.48
C LEU A 8 -13.78 18.98 19.21
N SER A 9 -13.83 19.65 18.06
CA SER A 9 -13.30 19.08 16.81
C SER A 9 -11.78 18.94 16.85
N LYS A 10 -11.06 19.87 17.45
CA LYS A 10 -9.60 19.77 17.68
C LYS A 10 -9.27 18.63 18.64
N GLY A 11 -9.96 18.51 19.77
CA GLY A 11 -9.74 17.41 20.73
C GLY A 11 -9.98 16.03 20.12
N MET A 12 -11.05 15.87 19.33
CA MET A 12 -11.33 14.61 18.63
C MET A 12 -10.27 14.28 17.59
N ALA A 13 -9.79 15.25 16.81
CA ALA A 13 -8.74 15.03 15.83
C ALA A 13 -7.40 14.64 16.46
N THR A 14 -7.07 15.23 17.62
CA THR A 14 -5.87 14.88 18.40
C THR A 14 -5.95 13.45 18.90
N ASN A 15 -7.10 13.02 19.46
CA ASN A 15 -7.29 11.65 19.93
C ASN A 15 -7.21 10.62 18.79
N GLU A 16 -7.69 10.95 17.59
CA GLU A 16 -7.60 10.07 16.41
C GLU A 16 -6.17 9.93 15.92
N LEU A 17 -5.40 11.02 15.92
CA LEU A 17 -3.98 10.98 15.57
C LEU A 17 -3.17 10.18 16.59
N LEU A 18 -3.40 10.38 17.89
CA LEU A 18 -2.74 9.61 18.96
C LEU A 18 -3.05 8.12 18.83
N LEU A 19 -4.29 7.75 18.52
CA LEU A 19 -4.66 6.36 18.29
C LEU A 19 -3.94 5.78 17.05
N ALA A 20 -3.87 6.53 15.96
CA ALA A 20 -3.14 6.10 14.77
C ALA A 20 -1.64 5.90 15.06
N VAL A 21 -1.02 6.81 15.80
CA VAL A 21 0.38 6.68 16.25
C VAL A 21 0.56 5.42 17.11
N ALA A 22 -0.31 5.22 18.11
CA ALA A 22 -0.22 4.09 19.03
C ALA A 22 -0.36 2.74 18.29
N LEU A 23 -1.33 2.62 17.39
CA LEU A 23 -1.53 1.41 16.57
C LEU A 23 -0.35 1.16 15.62
N SER A 24 0.18 2.22 15.02
CA SER A 24 1.34 2.10 14.13
C SER A 24 2.60 1.69 14.90
N LEU A 25 2.88 2.30 16.05
CA LEU A 25 4.00 1.92 16.90
C LEU A 25 3.87 0.47 17.38
N MET A 26 2.67 0.05 17.78
CA MET A 26 2.40 -1.33 18.19
C MET A 26 2.78 -2.32 17.08
N ILE A 27 2.29 -2.11 15.85
CA ILE A 27 2.53 -3.04 14.75
C ILE A 27 3.99 -3.00 14.29
N ILE A 28 4.67 -1.83 14.33
CA ILE A 28 6.09 -1.69 14.03
C ILE A 28 6.93 -2.46 15.05
N ILE A 29 6.69 -2.26 16.34
CA ILE A 29 7.45 -2.95 17.41
C ILE A 29 7.28 -4.47 17.29
N LEU A 30 6.03 -4.93 17.13
CA LEU A 30 5.75 -6.35 16.95
C LEU A 30 6.40 -6.89 15.66
N GLY A 31 6.27 -6.18 14.54
CA GLY A 31 6.80 -6.61 13.25
C GLY A 31 8.34 -6.63 13.22
N VAL A 32 9.00 -5.63 13.81
CA VAL A 32 10.45 -5.62 13.97
C VAL A 32 10.91 -6.76 14.90
N GLY A 33 10.20 -6.98 16.02
CA GLY A 33 10.50 -8.09 16.92
C GLY A 33 10.36 -9.46 16.26
N LEU A 34 9.26 -9.70 15.53
CA LEU A 34 9.04 -10.90 14.76
C LEU A 34 10.09 -11.06 13.65
N GLY A 35 10.39 -9.99 12.91
CA GLY A 35 11.41 -10.02 11.87
C GLY A 35 12.80 -10.34 12.42
N TRP A 36 13.14 -9.81 13.60
CA TRP A 36 14.38 -10.13 14.30
C TRP A 36 14.48 -11.63 14.63
N GLU A 37 13.39 -12.22 15.14
CA GLU A 37 13.37 -13.67 15.40
C GLU A 37 13.35 -14.49 14.10
N GLY A 38 12.60 -14.05 13.08
CA GLY A 38 12.57 -14.67 11.75
C GLY A 38 13.97 -14.74 11.13
N ASN A 39 14.71 -13.65 11.19
CA ASN A 39 16.08 -13.59 10.66
C ASN A 39 17.08 -14.52 11.39
N LYS A 40 16.79 -14.92 12.64
CA LYS A 40 17.62 -15.89 13.38
C LYS A 40 17.24 -17.33 13.05
N VAL A 41 15.96 -17.62 12.87
CA VAL A 41 15.43 -18.99 12.75
C VAL A 41 15.42 -19.47 11.31
N THR A 42 15.11 -18.60 10.38
CA THR A 42 15.13 -18.90 8.95
C THR A 42 16.50 -18.46 8.37
N PRO A 43 17.32 -19.39 7.86
CA PRO A 43 18.57 -19.02 7.20
C PRO A 43 18.28 -18.02 6.09
N VAL A 44 19.01 -16.93 6.05
CA VAL A 44 18.88 -15.90 5.01
C VAL A 44 19.01 -16.57 3.64
N ASN A 45 18.03 -16.39 2.78
CA ASN A 45 18.11 -16.90 1.40
C ASN A 45 19.21 -16.13 0.65
N PRO A 46 20.33 -16.77 0.27
CA PRO A 46 21.46 -16.09 -0.39
C PRO A 46 21.06 -15.37 -1.68
N ALA A 47 20.02 -15.87 -2.37
CA ALA A 47 19.56 -15.28 -3.62
C ALA A 47 18.89 -13.90 -3.45
N THR A 48 18.41 -13.58 -2.23
CA THR A 48 17.64 -12.35 -1.99
C THR A 48 18.42 -11.29 -1.21
N SER A 49 19.47 -11.68 -0.50
CA SER A 49 20.26 -10.80 0.37
C SER A 49 21.66 -10.48 -0.15
N ALA A 50 22.22 -11.33 -1.03
CA ALA A 50 23.65 -11.31 -1.32
C ALA A 50 24.11 -10.22 -2.28
N HIS A 51 23.24 -9.66 -3.13
CA HIS A 51 23.68 -8.74 -4.18
C HIS A 51 23.50 -7.26 -3.87
N TYR A 52 22.64 -6.87 -2.91
CA TYR A 52 22.26 -5.47 -2.74
C TYR A 52 22.15 -4.98 -1.29
N ASN A 53 22.70 -5.70 -0.32
CA ASN A 53 22.64 -5.21 1.06
C ASN A 53 23.64 -4.05 1.26
N LEU A 54 23.16 -2.82 1.01
CA LEU A 54 23.98 -1.60 1.14
C LEU A 54 24.51 -1.37 2.57
N GLU A 55 23.81 -1.92 3.56
CA GLU A 55 24.18 -1.81 4.98
C GLU A 55 24.05 -3.17 5.71
N PRO A 56 24.89 -4.17 5.39
CA PRO A 56 24.75 -5.53 5.94
C PRO A 56 24.91 -5.61 7.46
N ASN A 57 25.63 -4.66 8.05
CA ASN A 57 25.85 -4.57 9.49
C ASN A 57 24.75 -3.83 10.24
N ASN A 58 23.75 -3.27 9.54
CA ASN A 58 22.61 -2.64 10.17
C ASN A 58 21.71 -3.72 10.80
N ARG A 59 21.33 -3.53 12.06
CA ARG A 59 20.50 -4.49 12.82
C ARG A 59 19.11 -4.69 12.22
N LEU A 60 18.63 -3.78 11.38
CA LEU A 60 17.33 -3.81 10.72
C LEU A 60 17.43 -4.23 9.24
N SER A 61 18.58 -4.76 8.80
CA SER A 61 18.81 -5.17 7.40
C SER A 61 17.76 -6.15 6.86
N PHE A 62 17.19 -7.00 7.73
CA PHE A 62 16.10 -7.91 7.39
C PHE A 62 14.79 -7.22 7.00
N MET A 63 14.65 -5.91 7.23
CA MET A 63 13.53 -5.09 6.77
C MET A 63 13.73 -4.53 5.36
N SER A 64 14.82 -4.90 4.68
CA SER A 64 15.16 -4.46 3.32
C SER A 64 15.55 -5.64 2.44
N ASN A 65 14.63 -6.56 2.21
CA ASN A 65 14.80 -7.70 1.32
C ASN A 65 14.13 -7.43 -0.05
N TRP A 66 14.46 -8.20 -1.08
CA TRP A 66 13.89 -8.19 -2.43
C TRP A 66 13.99 -6.81 -3.12
N ASP A 67 12.86 -6.11 -3.31
CA ASP A 67 12.83 -4.79 -3.96
C ASP A 67 13.41 -3.67 -3.07
N GLY A 68 13.47 -3.88 -1.75
CA GLY A 68 13.94 -2.89 -0.79
C GLY A 68 15.31 -2.31 -1.12
N PRO A 69 16.36 -3.15 -1.35
CA PRO A 69 17.68 -2.68 -1.74
C PRO A 69 17.69 -1.84 -3.03
N ASN A 70 16.85 -2.17 -4.02
CA ASN A 70 16.77 -1.39 -5.27
C ASN A 70 16.27 0.04 -5.01
N TYR A 71 15.25 0.21 -4.15
CA TYR A 71 14.78 1.54 -3.76
C TYR A 71 15.85 2.34 -3.03
N LEU A 72 16.63 1.69 -2.16
CA LEU A 72 17.73 2.34 -1.44
C LEU A 72 18.86 2.70 -2.39
N ASP A 73 19.22 1.84 -3.32
CA ASP A 73 20.25 2.13 -4.34
C ASP A 73 19.87 3.31 -5.22
N ILE A 74 18.62 3.33 -5.72
CA ILE A 74 18.10 4.48 -6.48
C ILE A 74 18.09 5.76 -5.61
N ALA A 75 17.79 5.66 -4.32
CA ALA A 75 17.86 6.79 -3.41
C ALA A 75 19.29 7.33 -3.28
N GLN A 76 20.31 6.47 -3.24
CA GLN A 76 21.71 6.84 -3.12
C GLN A 76 22.29 7.33 -4.46
N ASN A 77 22.19 6.51 -5.50
CA ASN A 77 22.93 6.64 -6.76
C ASN A 77 22.10 7.20 -7.91
N GLY A 78 20.76 7.20 -7.78
CA GLY A 78 19.84 7.48 -8.88
C GLY A 78 19.71 6.26 -9.78
N TYR A 79 18.97 6.42 -10.88
CA TYR A 79 18.75 5.36 -11.85
C TYR A 79 19.99 5.15 -12.71
N ALA A 80 20.68 4.05 -12.53
CA ALA A 80 21.89 3.69 -13.28
C ALA A 80 21.58 3.07 -14.64
N ASN A 81 20.54 2.23 -14.70
CA ASN A 81 20.19 1.46 -15.90
C ASN A 81 18.68 1.42 -16.15
N LYS A 82 18.28 0.77 -17.27
CA LYS A 82 16.87 0.68 -17.68
C LYS A 82 16.05 -0.29 -16.83
N ASP A 83 16.68 -1.28 -16.23
CA ASP A 83 15.99 -2.29 -15.43
C ASP A 83 15.42 -1.68 -14.13
N GLU A 84 16.01 -0.56 -13.68
CA GLU A 84 15.50 0.21 -12.53
C GLU A 84 14.30 1.10 -12.87
N ALA A 85 13.98 1.24 -14.14
CA ALA A 85 12.91 2.13 -14.61
C ALA A 85 11.50 1.70 -14.16
N ASN A 86 11.32 0.47 -13.67
CA ASN A 86 10.08 -0.03 -13.06
C ASN A 86 9.87 0.47 -11.62
N PHE A 87 10.91 0.97 -10.95
CA PHE A 87 10.83 1.55 -9.62
C PHE A 87 10.43 3.03 -9.69
N PHE A 88 9.29 3.38 -9.11
CA PHE A 88 8.74 4.73 -9.18
C PHE A 88 9.48 5.71 -8.25
N PRO A 89 9.61 7.01 -8.64
CA PRO A 89 10.63 7.90 -8.09
C PRO A 89 10.29 8.49 -6.71
N LEU A 90 9.02 8.59 -6.30
CA LEU A 90 8.68 9.38 -5.11
C LEU A 90 9.26 8.79 -3.83
N TYR A 91 9.21 7.45 -3.66
CA TYR A 91 9.77 6.80 -2.47
C TYR A 91 11.30 6.98 -2.40
N PRO A 92 12.10 6.63 -3.42
CA PRO A 92 13.55 6.87 -3.40
C PRO A 92 13.92 8.34 -3.17
N LEU A 93 13.20 9.29 -3.78
CA LEU A 93 13.44 10.71 -3.57
C LEU A 93 13.15 11.15 -2.14
N THR A 94 12.10 10.61 -1.53
CA THR A 94 11.76 10.90 -0.13
C THR A 94 12.81 10.30 0.81
N VAL A 95 13.28 9.07 0.52
CA VAL A 95 14.38 8.44 1.26
C VAL A 95 15.65 9.26 1.16
N ARG A 96 16.04 9.70 -0.06
CA ARG A 96 17.19 10.57 -0.28
C ARG A 96 17.10 11.86 0.54
N PHE A 97 15.92 12.48 0.58
CA PHE A 97 15.69 13.68 1.39
C PHE A 97 15.90 13.40 2.89
N VAL A 98 15.33 12.32 3.43
CA VAL A 98 15.52 11.94 4.85
C VAL A 98 16.99 11.60 5.13
N HIS A 99 17.67 10.96 4.19
CA HIS A 99 19.10 10.62 4.31
C HIS A 99 20.01 11.84 4.46
N THR A 100 19.58 13.03 4.06
CA THR A 100 20.35 14.27 4.35
C THR A 100 20.47 14.58 5.85
N PHE A 101 19.58 14.02 6.67
CA PHE A 101 19.53 14.20 8.13
C PHE A 101 19.91 12.92 8.90
N VAL A 102 19.78 11.75 8.29
CA VAL A 102 20.03 10.43 8.91
C VAL A 102 21.16 9.73 8.16
N LYS A 103 22.22 9.36 8.88
CA LYS A 103 23.44 8.79 8.25
C LYS A 103 23.19 7.44 7.55
N SER A 104 22.32 6.58 8.10
CA SER A 104 21.97 5.29 7.52
C SER A 104 20.90 5.46 6.45
N LEU A 105 21.17 4.92 5.27
CA LEU A 105 20.22 4.93 4.15
C LEU A 105 19.04 3.99 4.43
N LEU A 106 19.30 2.83 5.01
CA LEU A 106 18.28 1.88 5.44
C LEU A 106 17.35 2.50 6.47
N ASP A 107 17.91 3.12 7.52
CA ASP A 107 17.10 3.78 8.55
C ASP A 107 16.26 4.92 7.96
N SER A 108 16.79 5.64 6.97
CA SER A 108 16.06 6.66 6.22
C SER A 108 14.85 6.08 5.50
N GLY A 109 15.02 4.94 4.84
CA GLY A 109 13.92 4.21 4.18
C GLY A 109 12.86 3.75 5.17
N LEU A 110 13.28 3.19 6.31
CA LEU A 110 12.36 2.75 7.37
C LEU A 110 11.60 3.92 8.00
N ILE A 111 12.26 5.07 8.24
CA ILE A 111 11.59 6.27 8.76
C ILE A 111 10.50 6.73 7.80
N VAL A 112 10.78 6.77 6.49
CA VAL A 112 9.76 7.11 5.47
C VAL A 112 8.59 6.13 5.53
N ALA A 113 8.84 4.82 5.56
CA ALA A 113 7.80 3.79 5.64
C ALA A 113 6.97 3.91 6.93
N TRP A 114 7.61 4.09 8.10
CA TRP A 114 6.94 4.14 9.39
C TRP A 114 6.10 5.42 9.58
N LEU A 115 6.62 6.57 9.17
CA LEU A 115 5.83 7.82 9.20
C LEU A 115 4.64 7.73 8.22
N SER A 116 4.85 7.11 7.07
CA SER A 116 3.79 6.88 6.09
C SER A 116 2.73 5.91 6.63
N LEU A 117 3.13 4.87 7.35
CA LEU A 117 2.20 3.95 8.03
C LEU A 117 1.30 4.70 9.02
N VAL A 118 1.85 5.60 9.83
CA VAL A 118 1.05 6.44 10.74
C VAL A 118 0.00 7.25 9.97
N GLY A 119 0.40 7.87 8.86
CA GLY A 119 -0.51 8.60 7.98
C GLY A 119 -1.58 7.72 7.34
N ALA A 120 -1.19 6.51 6.89
CA ALA A 120 -2.11 5.53 6.30
C ALA A 120 -3.15 5.05 7.33
N VAL A 121 -2.73 4.69 8.54
CA VAL A 121 -3.61 4.28 9.64
C VAL A 121 -4.56 5.42 10.02
N TYR A 122 -4.06 6.65 10.08
CA TYR A 122 -4.90 7.81 10.36
C TYR A 122 -6.00 7.99 9.31
N PHE A 123 -5.65 7.98 8.02
CA PHE A 123 -6.64 8.12 6.96
C PHE A 123 -7.59 6.94 6.88
N TYR A 124 -7.11 5.72 7.10
CA TYR A 124 -7.97 4.54 7.11
C TYR A 124 -8.99 4.62 8.25
N LEU A 125 -8.58 5.02 9.47
CA LEU A 125 -9.47 5.28 10.61
C LEU A 125 -10.55 6.31 10.25
N LYS A 126 -10.15 7.41 9.59
CA LYS A 126 -11.08 8.45 9.13
C LYS A 126 -12.07 7.93 8.08
N ILE A 127 -11.61 7.08 7.17
CA ILE A 127 -12.47 6.46 6.14
C ILE A 127 -13.48 5.51 6.79
N VAL A 128 -13.06 4.64 7.70
CA VAL A 128 -13.95 3.74 8.46
C VAL A 128 -15.04 4.57 9.20
N LYS A 129 -14.63 5.60 9.94
CA LYS A 129 -15.57 6.46 10.66
C LYS A 129 -16.57 7.16 9.71
N GLN A 130 -16.11 7.60 8.57
CA GLN A 130 -16.94 8.31 7.61
C GLN A 130 -17.92 7.39 6.87
N ILE A 131 -17.48 6.21 6.44
CA ILE A 131 -18.32 5.27 5.68
C ILE A 131 -19.41 4.67 6.57
N TYR A 132 -19.07 4.31 7.81
CA TYR A 132 -19.98 3.65 8.73
C TYR A 132 -20.63 4.59 9.75
N HIS A 133 -20.40 5.91 9.63
CA HIS A 133 -20.92 6.93 10.55
C HIS A 133 -20.57 6.68 12.03
N ILE A 134 -19.38 6.10 12.27
CA ILE A 134 -18.90 5.75 13.61
C ILE A 134 -18.32 6.99 14.29
N LYS A 135 -18.73 7.26 15.54
CA LYS A 135 -18.17 8.33 16.37
C LYS A 135 -17.10 7.80 17.31
N ASP A 136 -17.29 6.60 17.83
CA ASP A 136 -16.38 5.96 18.77
C ASP A 136 -15.08 5.52 18.08
N ASN A 137 -13.95 5.81 18.76
CA ASN A 137 -12.62 5.48 18.25
C ASN A 137 -12.32 3.98 18.41
N LEU A 138 -12.80 3.33 19.48
CA LEU A 138 -12.58 1.91 19.71
C LEU A 138 -13.32 1.06 18.67
N GLU A 139 -14.56 1.44 18.33
CA GLU A 139 -15.31 0.75 17.29
C GLU A 139 -14.63 0.95 15.92
N ALA A 140 -14.16 2.16 15.61
CA ALA A 140 -13.44 2.41 14.35
C ALA A 140 -12.08 1.67 14.30
N MET A 141 -11.39 1.52 15.42
CA MET A 141 -10.16 0.72 15.55
C MET A 141 -10.38 -0.73 15.10
N ARG A 142 -11.53 -1.32 15.38
CA ARG A 142 -11.87 -2.67 14.93
C ARG A 142 -11.80 -2.80 13.39
N GLY A 143 -12.16 -1.73 12.66
CA GLY A 143 -11.97 -1.68 11.20
C GLY A 143 -10.49 -1.58 10.80
N VAL A 144 -9.71 -0.78 11.55
CA VAL A 144 -8.27 -0.60 11.29
C VAL A 144 -7.47 -1.90 11.47
N LEU A 145 -7.89 -2.78 12.39
CA LEU A 145 -7.20 -4.06 12.61
C LEU A 145 -7.15 -4.93 11.33
N PHE A 146 -8.17 -4.90 10.47
CA PHE A 146 -8.14 -5.60 9.19
C PHE A 146 -7.10 -5.04 8.20
N PHE A 147 -6.71 -3.78 8.34
CA PHE A 147 -5.70 -3.15 7.52
C PHE A 147 -4.28 -3.43 8.06
N ILE A 148 -4.03 -3.17 9.35
CA ILE A 148 -2.68 -3.31 9.92
C ILE A 148 -2.26 -4.76 10.20
N LEU A 149 -3.21 -5.67 10.37
CA LEU A 149 -2.99 -7.11 10.52
C LEU A 149 -3.28 -7.88 9.21
N PHE A 150 -3.41 -7.17 8.07
CA PHE A 150 -3.52 -7.87 6.79
C PHE A 150 -2.29 -8.77 6.59
N PRO A 151 -2.43 -9.99 6.04
CA PRO A 151 -1.33 -10.96 6.00
C PRO A 151 -0.01 -10.40 5.48
N THR A 152 -0.06 -9.55 4.47
CA THR A 152 1.13 -8.93 3.85
C THR A 152 1.47 -7.53 4.38
N ALA A 153 0.92 -7.12 5.53
CA ALA A 153 1.14 -5.77 6.08
C ALA A 153 2.60 -5.50 6.51
N VAL A 154 3.48 -6.50 6.50
CA VAL A 154 4.92 -6.30 6.65
C VAL A 154 5.48 -5.30 5.63
N PHE A 155 4.95 -5.26 4.41
CA PHE A 155 5.37 -4.32 3.38
C PHE A 155 5.01 -2.85 3.68
N LEU A 156 4.07 -2.58 4.59
CA LEU A 156 3.80 -1.20 5.04
C LEU A 156 4.92 -0.62 5.89
N MET A 157 5.77 -1.47 6.49
CA MET A 157 6.82 -1.06 7.42
C MET A 157 8.23 -1.40 6.96
N ALA A 158 8.39 -2.17 5.89
CA ALA A 158 9.65 -2.47 5.23
C ALA A 158 10.11 -1.30 4.33
N THR A 159 11.35 -1.36 3.79
CA THR A 159 11.87 -0.35 2.86
C THR A 159 11.23 -0.47 1.47
N TYR A 160 9.92 -0.29 1.43
CA TYR A 160 9.07 -0.47 0.24
C TYR A 160 8.17 0.75 -0.01
N THR A 161 7.60 0.82 -1.20
CA THR A 161 6.67 1.89 -1.59
C THR A 161 5.32 1.80 -0.91
N GLU A 162 4.91 0.63 -0.42
CA GLU A 162 3.55 0.32 0.03
C GLU A 162 3.08 1.19 1.19
N GLY A 163 3.94 1.49 2.14
CA GLY A 163 3.61 2.40 3.24
C GLY A 163 3.29 3.80 2.73
N LEU A 164 4.17 4.36 1.89
CA LEU A 164 3.98 5.69 1.30
C LEU A 164 2.78 5.72 0.35
N PHE A 165 2.65 4.69 -0.48
CA PHE A 165 1.53 4.56 -1.41
C PHE A 165 0.18 4.45 -0.68
N ALA A 166 0.08 3.62 0.36
CA ALA A 166 -1.12 3.49 1.18
C ALA A 166 -1.51 4.82 1.84
N PHE A 167 -0.55 5.55 2.41
CA PHE A 167 -0.78 6.88 2.96
C PHE A 167 -1.39 7.84 1.93
N LEU A 168 -0.79 7.90 0.74
CA LEU A 168 -1.21 8.81 -0.31
C LEU A 168 -2.55 8.39 -0.93
N ALA A 169 -2.73 7.10 -1.21
CA ALA A 169 -3.97 6.55 -1.76
C ALA A 169 -5.16 6.76 -0.80
N LEU A 170 -4.99 6.40 0.48
CA LEU A 170 -6.03 6.59 1.49
C LEU A 170 -6.31 8.08 1.74
N GLY A 171 -5.28 8.93 1.68
CA GLY A 171 -5.45 10.38 1.73
C GLY A 171 -6.31 10.90 0.58
N ALA A 172 -6.04 10.47 -0.67
CA ALA A 172 -6.81 10.84 -1.85
C ALA A 172 -8.29 10.44 -1.68
N ILE A 173 -8.53 9.20 -1.24
CA ILE A 173 -9.88 8.66 -1.03
C ILE A 173 -10.60 9.43 0.08
N TYR A 174 -9.94 9.66 1.22
CA TYR A 174 -10.52 10.42 2.33
C TYR A 174 -10.95 11.83 1.89
N TYR A 175 -10.08 12.55 1.18
CA TYR A 175 -10.41 13.89 0.71
C TYR A 175 -11.49 13.89 -0.38
N ALA A 176 -11.55 12.88 -1.25
CA ALA A 176 -12.65 12.71 -2.21
C ALA A 176 -13.99 12.49 -1.48
N LEU A 177 -14.03 11.62 -0.46
CA LEU A 177 -15.19 11.40 0.39
C LEU A 177 -15.63 12.67 1.14
N ARG A 178 -14.67 13.54 1.48
CA ARG A 178 -14.91 14.85 2.13
C ARG A 178 -15.24 15.97 1.13
N LYS A 179 -15.40 15.64 -0.16
CA LYS A 179 -15.67 16.59 -1.26
C LYS A 179 -14.58 17.66 -1.43
N LYS A 180 -13.34 17.38 -0.96
CA LYS A 180 -12.15 18.23 -1.13
C LYS A 180 -11.34 17.76 -2.34
N TYR A 181 -11.88 17.98 -3.53
CA TYR A 181 -11.42 17.32 -4.76
C TYR A 181 -10.02 17.73 -5.22
N ILE A 182 -9.59 18.98 -4.99
CA ILE A 182 -8.22 19.41 -5.29
C ILE A 182 -7.22 18.66 -4.40
N ALA A 183 -7.49 18.57 -3.09
CA ALA A 183 -6.64 17.82 -2.19
C ALA A 183 -6.62 16.33 -2.57
N ALA A 184 -7.77 15.75 -2.95
CA ALA A 184 -7.84 14.39 -3.46
C ALA A 184 -6.95 14.20 -4.70
N GLY A 185 -6.99 15.13 -5.65
CA GLY A 185 -6.14 15.13 -6.85
C GLY A 185 -4.65 15.23 -6.51
N LEU A 186 -4.26 16.10 -5.57
CA LEU A 186 -2.86 16.25 -5.14
C LEU A 186 -2.32 14.98 -4.47
N PHE A 187 -3.09 14.36 -3.58
CA PHE A 187 -2.72 13.08 -2.99
C PHE A 187 -2.64 11.96 -4.05
N ALA A 188 -3.57 11.93 -5.02
CA ALA A 188 -3.53 10.99 -6.12
C ALA A 188 -2.32 11.23 -7.04
N MET A 189 -1.92 12.48 -7.29
CA MET A 189 -0.71 12.83 -8.02
C MET A 189 0.54 12.24 -7.37
N LEU A 190 0.67 12.39 -6.07
CA LEU A 190 1.79 11.80 -5.34
C LEU A 190 1.71 10.26 -5.34
N SER A 191 0.51 9.66 -5.28
CA SER A 191 0.35 8.21 -5.37
C SER A 191 0.77 7.68 -6.75
N THR A 192 0.47 8.40 -7.86
CA THR A 192 0.93 8.02 -9.21
C THR A 192 2.43 8.23 -9.42
N ALA A 193 3.08 9.08 -8.62
CA ALA A 193 4.54 9.20 -8.60
C ALA A 193 5.22 8.12 -7.71
N THR A 194 4.44 7.39 -6.90
CA THR A 194 4.93 6.33 -6.01
C THR A 194 4.79 4.94 -6.63
N HIS A 195 3.70 4.69 -7.36
CA HIS A 195 3.38 3.39 -7.95
C HIS A 195 2.43 3.54 -9.14
N VAL A 196 2.53 2.65 -10.14
CA VAL A 196 1.63 2.66 -11.31
C VAL A 196 0.17 2.49 -10.91
N ASP A 197 -0.13 1.72 -9.85
CA ASP A 197 -1.48 1.52 -9.30
C ASP A 197 -2.11 2.81 -8.75
N GLY A 198 -1.32 3.88 -8.61
CA GLY A 198 -1.85 5.23 -8.36
C GLY A 198 -2.89 5.66 -9.40
N MET A 199 -2.83 5.11 -10.64
CA MET A 199 -3.86 5.32 -11.65
C MET A 199 -5.21 4.71 -11.24
N PHE A 200 -5.24 3.60 -10.52
CA PHE A 200 -6.47 3.04 -9.96
C PHE A 200 -7.09 3.99 -8.93
N VAL A 201 -6.24 4.65 -8.12
CA VAL A 201 -6.68 5.67 -7.16
C VAL A 201 -7.28 6.87 -7.90
N VAL A 202 -6.65 7.36 -8.98
CA VAL A 202 -7.18 8.44 -9.82
C VAL A 202 -8.55 8.07 -10.39
N LEU A 203 -8.70 6.85 -10.91
CA LEU A 203 -9.98 6.37 -11.44
C LEU A 203 -11.04 6.25 -10.33
N LEU A 204 -10.65 5.74 -9.16
CA LEU A 204 -11.55 5.62 -8.02
C LEU A 204 -12.07 6.99 -7.56
N ILE A 205 -11.22 8.00 -7.39
CA ILE A 205 -11.68 9.34 -7.01
C ILE A 205 -12.60 9.93 -8.08
N GLY A 206 -12.32 9.72 -9.36
CA GLY A 206 -13.20 10.09 -10.47
C GLY A 206 -14.59 9.43 -10.35
N MET A 207 -14.64 8.12 -10.10
CA MET A 207 -15.90 7.38 -9.90
C MET A 207 -16.66 7.86 -8.66
N LEU A 208 -15.96 8.11 -7.54
CA LEU A 208 -16.58 8.66 -6.33
C LEU A 208 -17.19 10.05 -6.58
N MET A 209 -16.55 10.86 -7.42
CA MET A 209 -17.06 12.16 -7.81
C MET A 209 -18.29 12.03 -8.73
N LEU A 210 -18.30 11.06 -9.65
CA LEU A 210 -19.46 10.74 -10.50
C LEU A 210 -20.64 10.26 -9.65
N GLU A 211 -20.45 9.35 -8.71
CA GLU A 211 -21.47 8.89 -7.77
C GLU A 211 -22.09 10.06 -6.98
N ASN A 212 -21.28 11.06 -6.62
CA ASN A 212 -21.74 12.27 -5.93
C ASN A 212 -22.26 13.36 -6.87
N ARG A 213 -22.45 13.07 -8.18
CA ARG A 213 -22.97 14.00 -9.20
C ARG A 213 -22.20 15.33 -9.26
N VAL A 214 -20.89 15.26 -9.11
CA VAL A 214 -20.01 16.44 -9.19
C VAL A 214 -19.95 16.95 -10.62
N ARG A 215 -19.83 18.28 -10.80
CA ARG A 215 -19.73 18.91 -12.12
C ARG A 215 -18.56 18.31 -12.92
N PRO A 216 -18.74 17.97 -14.22
CA PRO A 216 -17.72 17.29 -15.04
C PRO A 216 -16.35 18.01 -15.05
N LEU A 217 -16.35 19.35 -15.10
CA LEU A 217 -15.11 20.14 -15.07
C LEU A 217 -14.28 19.90 -13.78
N LYS A 218 -14.95 19.77 -12.62
CA LYS A 218 -14.24 19.48 -11.36
C LYS A 218 -13.70 18.05 -11.34
N ILE A 219 -14.41 17.10 -11.95
CA ILE A 219 -13.92 15.72 -12.11
C ILE A 219 -12.69 15.73 -13.00
N ALA A 220 -12.77 16.34 -14.18
CA ALA A 220 -11.68 16.46 -15.12
C ALA A 220 -10.43 17.11 -14.47
N ALA A 221 -10.62 18.21 -13.73
CA ALA A 221 -9.53 18.89 -13.03
C ALA A 221 -8.87 17.99 -11.96
N SER A 222 -9.66 17.28 -11.13
CA SER A 222 -9.12 16.39 -10.10
C SER A 222 -8.37 15.20 -10.70
N VAL A 223 -8.93 14.60 -11.76
CA VAL A 223 -8.32 13.48 -12.50
C VAL A 223 -7.02 13.96 -13.18
N ALA A 224 -7.05 15.11 -13.88
CA ALA A 224 -5.87 15.68 -14.53
C ALA A 224 -4.74 15.96 -13.53
N ILE A 225 -5.05 16.56 -12.37
CA ILE A 225 -4.05 16.74 -11.30
C ILE A 225 -3.49 15.37 -10.88
N GLY A 226 -4.36 14.38 -10.66
CA GLY A 226 -3.96 13.05 -10.20
C GLY A 226 -3.00 12.33 -11.15
N THR A 227 -3.12 12.54 -12.47
CA THR A 227 -2.25 11.91 -13.47
C THR A 227 -0.88 12.55 -13.61
N LEU A 228 -0.66 13.77 -13.06
CA LEU A 228 0.59 14.52 -13.25
C LEU A 228 1.82 13.79 -12.67
N GLY A 229 1.68 13.00 -11.62
CA GLY A 229 2.80 12.25 -11.05
C GLY A 229 3.35 11.20 -12.03
N LEU A 230 2.47 10.42 -12.65
CA LEU A 230 2.85 9.47 -13.71
C LEU A 230 3.37 10.21 -14.95
N ALA A 231 2.70 11.27 -15.39
CA ALA A 231 3.12 12.06 -16.55
C ALA A 231 4.52 12.65 -16.37
N ALA A 232 4.84 13.17 -15.17
CA ALA A 232 6.18 13.66 -14.85
C ALA A 232 7.23 12.54 -14.93
N PHE A 233 6.92 11.36 -14.39
CA PHE A 233 7.84 10.21 -14.48
C PHE A 233 8.03 9.72 -15.91
N MET A 234 6.97 9.63 -16.71
CA MET A 234 7.05 9.29 -18.14
C MET A 234 7.88 10.31 -18.93
N THR A 235 7.72 11.61 -18.63
CA THR A 235 8.52 12.67 -19.26
C THR A 235 9.99 12.52 -18.91
N TRP A 236 10.31 12.27 -17.62
CA TRP A 236 11.67 12.02 -17.19
C TRP A 236 12.27 10.77 -17.86
N GLN A 237 11.52 9.66 -17.96
CA GLN A 237 11.98 8.45 -18.65
C GLN A 237 12.24 8.69 -20.14
N LYS A 238 11.39 9.51 -20.80
CA LYS A 238 11.62 9.92 -22.19
C LYS A 238 12.95 10.67 -22.34
N ILE A 239 13.30 11.54 -21.41
CA ILE A 239 14.55 12.29 -21.41
C ILE A 239 15.74 11.36 -21.11
N LYS A 240 15.64 10.54 -20.08
CA LYS A 240 16.75 9.69 -19.60
C LYS A 240 17.01 8.47 -20.50
N PHE A 241 15.95 7.80 -20.94
CA PHE A 241 16.02 6.50 -21.64
C PHE A 241 15.50 6.55 -23.08
N ASN A 242 15.07 7.71 -23.55
CA ASN A 242 14.41 7.93 -24.85
C ASN A 242 13.09 7.14 -25.04
N ASN A 243 12.50 6.63 -23.95
CA ASN A 243 11.25 5.88 -23.96
C ASN A 243 10.37 6.30 -22.77
N PRO A 244 9.18 6.91 -22.97
CA PRO A 244 8.31 7.35 -21.85
C PRO A 244 7.65 6.17 -21.12
N LEU A 245 7.66 4.98 -21.69
CA LEU A 245 7.07 3.76 -21.13
C LEU A 245 8.16 2.75 -20.72
N GLU A 246 9.37 3.23 -20.36
CA GLU A 246 10.46 2.33 -19.98
C GLU A 246 10.11 1.50 -18.75
N PHE A 247 9.29 2.04 -17.81
CA PHE A 247 8.79 1.29 -16.66
C PHE A 247 7.95 0.04 -17.04
N ILE A 248 7.34 0.04 -18.24
CA ILE A 248 6.64 -1.13 -18.77
C ILE A 248 7.63 -2.05 -19.48
N THR A 249 8.58 -1.50 -20.23
CA THR A 249 9.55 -2.32 -20.99
C THR A 249 10.55 -2.99 -20.07
N ALA A 250 10.96 -2.37 -18.99
CA ALA A 250 11.80 -2.95 -17.94
C ALA A 250 11.19 -4.22 -17.32
N GLN A 251 9.87 -4.30 -17.25
CA GLN A 251 9.16 -5.49 -16.77
C GLN A 251 9.04 -6.60 -17.83
N LYS A 252 9.30 -6.35 -19.11
CA LYS A 252 9.11 -7.33 -20.22
C LYS A 252 10.09 -8.51 -20.21
N GLY A 253 11.19 -8.44 -19.47
CA GLY A 253 12.03 -9.61 -19.15
C GLY A 253 11.28 -10.68 -18.35
N HIS A 254 10.19 -10.33 -17.71
CA HIS A 254 9.24 -11.18 -17.02
C HIS A 254 8.06 -11.42 -17.97
N SER A 255 7.93 -12.63 -18.52
CA SER A 255 6.95 -12.97 -19.57
C SER A 255 5.51 -12.60 -19.16
N TRP A 256 4.96 -11.60 -19.83
CA TRP A 256 3.56 -11.20 -19.76
C TRP A 256 2.68 -12.31 -20.37
N LEU A 257 1.57 -12.63 -19.70
CA LEU A 257 0.54 -13.55 -20.18
C LEU A 257 1.05 -14.93 -20.64
N ASN A 258 1.55 -15.74 -19.71
CA ASN A 258 1.65 -17.18 -19.97
C ASN A 258 0.40 -17.89 -19.42
N LEU A 259 -0.68 -17.85 -20.18
CA LEU A 259 -1.96 -18.52 -19.87
C LEU A 259 -1.90 -20.03 -20.20
N SER A 260 -0.78 -20.71 -19.93
CA SER A 260 -0.78 -22.17 -20.01
C SER A 260 -1.66 -22.75 -18.91
N ASP A 261 -2.41 -23.83 -19.23
CA ASP A 261 -3.34 -24.49 -18.28
C ASP A 261 -2.68 -24.88 -16.94
N ALA A 262 -1.41 -25.27 -17.00
CA ALA A 262 -0.61 -25.57 -15.81
C ALA A 262 -0.34 -24.34 -14.93
N HIS A 263 -0.27 -23.15 -15.53
CA HIS A 263 -0.05 -21.88 -14.81
C HIS A 263 -1.33 -21.45 -14.10
N PHE A 264 -2.46 -21.56 -14.77
CA PHE A 264 -3.77 -21.22 -14.22
C PHE A 264 -4.12 -22.11 -13.03
N LEU A 265 -3.85 -23.44 -13.10
CA LEU A 265 -4.06 -24.38 -12.00
C LEU A 265 -3.13 -24.07 -10.81
N ARG A 266 -1.85 -23.80 -11.05
CA ARG A 266 -0.90 -23.39 -9.99
C ARG A 266 -1.34 -22.12 -9.28
N LEU A 267 -1.94 -21.18 -10.00
CA LEU A 267 -2.45 -19.96 -9.43
C LEU A 267 -3.64 -20.20 -8.48
N ILE A 268 -4.64 -20.96 -8.92
CA ILE A 268 -5.85 -21.23 -8.10
C ILE A 268 -5.45 -21.90 -6.77
N VAL A 269 -4.41 -22.73 -6.79
CA VAL A 269 -3.91 -23.45 -5.61
C VAL A 269 -2.86 -22.64 -4.82
N SER A 270 -2.35 -21.51 -5.37
CA SER A 270 -1.36 -20.67 -4.69
C SER A 270 -2.01 -19.69 -3.70
N LEU A 271 -1.22 -19.23 -2.71
CA LEU A 271 -1.64 -18.15 -1.81
C LEU A 271 -2.09 -16.89 -2.57
N ASN A 272 -1.47 -16.62 -3.72
CA ASN A 272 -1.82 -15.50 -4.57
C ASN A 272 -3.20 -15.64 -5.22
N GLY A 273 -3.61 -16.85 -5.59
CA GLY A 273 -4.97 -17.15 -6.06
C GLY A 273 -6.03 -16.84 -5.02
N ILE A 274 -5.73 -17.08 -3.74
CA ILE A 274 -6.63 -16.72 -2.63
C ILE A 274 -6.86 -15.21 -2.60
N PHE A 275 -5.81 -14.39 -2.77
CA PHE A 275 -5.95 -12.93 -2.80
C PHE A 275 -6.80 -12.45 -3.98
N VAL A 276 -6.62 -13.04 -5.18
CA VAL A 276 -7.48 -12.74 -6.33
C VAL A 276 -8.94 -13.10 -6.05
N LEU A 277 -9.18 -14.30 -5.51
CA LEU A 277 -10.53 -14.73 -5.13
C LEU A 277 -11.16 -13.78 -4.11
N LEU A 278 -10.42 -13.36 -3.08
CA LEU A 278 -10.89 -12.40 -2.09
C LEU A 278 -11.22 -11.04 -2.73
N LEU A 279 -10.44 -10.57 -3.70
CA LEU A 279 -10.72 -9.33 -4.44
C LEU A 279 -11.99 -9.47 -5.29
N LEU A 280 -12.21 -10.62 -5.94
CA LEU A 280 -13.44 -10.89 -6.69
C LEU A 280 -14.65 -10.95 -5.75
N VAL A 281 -14.53 -11.60 -4.59
CA VAL A 281 -15.58 -11.60 -3.55
C VAL A 281 -15.85 -10.18 -3.06
N SER A 282 -14.81 -9.37 -2.85
CA SER A 282 -14.95 -7.96 -2.49
C SER A 282 -15.71 -7.17 -3.58
N ALA A 283 -15.40 -7.43 -4.84
CA ALA A 283 -16.08 -6.77 -5.95
C ALA A 283 -17.58 -7.13 -5.98
N LEU A 284 -17.92 -8.41 -5.85
CA LEU A 284 -19.31 -8.88 -5.77
C LEU A 284 -20.03 -8.29 -4.54
N TYR A 285 -19.36 -8.24 -3.40
CA TYR A 285 -19.92 -7.67 -2.17
C TYR A 285 -20.29 -6.19 -2.32
N TRP A 286 -19.41 -5.40 -2.97
CA TRP A 286 -19.59 -3.96 -3.14
C TRP A 286 -20.48 -3.58 -4.32
N TRP A 287 -20.71 -4.48 -5.30
CA TRP A 287 -21.47 -4.17 -6.51
C TRP A 287 -22.86 -3.55 -6.23
N PRO A 288 -23.72 -4.13 -5.36
CA PRO A 288 -25.01 -3.54 -5.03
C PRO A 288 -24.93 -2.35 -4.07
N ARG A 289 -23.79 -2.16 -3.37
CA ARG A 289 -23.63 -1.17 -2.31
C ARG A 289 -22.91 0.09 -2.79
N ARG A 290 -21.81 -0.09 -3.51
CA ARG A 290 -20.96 0.99 -4.01
C ARG A 290 -20.14 0.53 -5.21
N LYS A 291 -20.59 0.89 -6.39
CA LYS A 291 -19.99 0.44 -7.66
C LYS A 291 -18.51 0.85 -7.79
N SER A 292 -18.15 2.05 -7.33
CA SER A 292 -16.76 2.50 -7.34
C SER A 292 -15.81 1.57 -6.55
N PHE A 293 -16.22 1.04 -5.41
CA PHE A 293 -15.44 0.09 -4.62
C PHE A 293 -15.36 -1.29 -5.30
N SER A 294 -16.44 -1.71 -5.93
CA SER A 294 -16.47 -2.95 -6.70
C SER A 294 -15.48 -2.89 -7.87
N ILE A 295 -15.56 -1.82 -8.68
CA ILE A 295 -14.67 -1.63 -9.82
C ILE A 295 -13.21 -1.53 -9.36
N PHE A 296 -12.94 -0.83 -8.26
CA PHE A 296 -11.60 -0.74 -7.70
C PHE A 296 -11.04 -2.11 -7.28
N SER A 297 -11.87 -2.97 -6.65
CA SER A 297 -11.47 -4.35 -6.33
C SER A 297 -11.19 -5.18 -7.59
N LEU A 298 -12.01 -5.00 -8.67
CA LEU A 298 -11.77 -5.66 -9.96
C LEU A 298 -10.48 -5.19 -10.63
N MET A 299 -10.15 -3.89 -10.53
CA MET A 299 -8.90 -3.36 -11.07
C MET A 299 -7.69 -4.02 -10.39
N TYR A 300 -7.71 -4.16 -9.05
CA TYR A 300 -6.67 -4.90 -8.35
C TYR A 300 -6.67 -6.41 -8.67
N ALA A 301 -7.82 -7.04 -8.82
CA ALA A 301 -7.89 -8.43 -9.27
C ALA A 301 -7.30 -8.58 -10.69
N SER A 302 -7.45 -7.59 -11.57
CA SER A 302 -6.92 -7.63 -12.94
C SER A 302 -5.39 -7.49 -12.99
N THR A 303 -4.72 -6.96 -11.96
CA THR A 303 -3.25 -6.91 -11.91
C THR A 303 -2.63 -8.30 -12.01
N PHE A 304 -3.38 -9.33 -11.61
CA PHE A 304 -3.04 -10.72 -11.83
C PHE A 304 -2.61 -11.04 -13.28
N PHE A 305 -3.29 -10.49 -14.27
CA PHE A 305 -2.96 -10.73 -15.68
C PHE A 305 -1.68 -10.02 -16.14
N PHE A 306 -1.17 -9.08 -15.34
CA PHE A 306 0.00 -8.27 -15.65
C PHE A 306 1.24 -8.63 -14.81
N VAL A 307 1.07 -9.43 -13.75
CA VAL A 307 2.19 -9.95 -12.95
C VAL A 307 2.72 -11.22 -13.63
N GLY A 308 4.03 -11.25 -13.94
CA GLY A 308 4.67 -12.35 -14.68
C GLY A 308 4.63 -13.70 -13.97
N LYS A 309 5.49 -14.65 -14.39
CA LYS A 309 5.51 -16.03 -13.88
C LYS A 309 5.65 -16.16 -12.36
N ASP A 310 6.27 -15.19 -11.72
CA ASP A 310 6.45 -15.11 -10.29
C ASP A 310 5.29 -14.30 -9.70
N LEU A 311 4.20 -14.98 -9.38
CA LEU A 311 2.98 -14.44 -8.78
C LEU A 311 3.22 -13.75 -7.40
N GLY A 312 4.47 -13.54 -7.05
CA GLY A 312 4.91 -13.12 -5.73
C GLY A 312 4.34 -11.78 -5.22
N GLY A 313 3.91 -10.87 -6.10
CA GLY A 313 3.46 -9.54 -5.71
C GLY A 313 1.97 -9.39 -5.38
N LEU A 314 1.11 -10.36 -5.69
CA LEU A 314 -0.36 -10.20 -5.60
C LEU A 314 -0.87 -9.98 -4.17
N GLY A 315 -0.28 -10.67 -3.21
CA GLY A 315 -0.60 -10.46 -1.79
C GLY A 315 -0.29 -9.03 -1.35
N ARG A 316 0.84 -8.49 -1.80
CA ARG A 316 1.30 -7.13 -1.54
C ARG A 316 0.36 -6.09 -2.16
N TYR A 317 0.00 -6.25 -3.44
CA TYR A 317 -0.95 -5.35 -4.12
C TYR A 317 -2.34 -5.37 -3.49
N SER A 318 -2.82 -6.53 -3.02
CA SER A 318 -4.11 -6.65 -2.34
C SER A 318 -4.19 -5.87 -1.02
N LEU A 319 -3.05 -5.59 -0.40
CA LEU A 319 -2.94 -4.80 0.83
C LEU A 319 -3.50 -3.38 0.66
N VAL A 320 -3.31 -2.78 -0.52
CA VAL A 320 -3.76 -1.41 -0.79
C VAL A 320 -5.19 -1.37 -1.35
N ALA A 321 -5.75 -2.52 -1.69
CA ALA A 321 -7.15 -2.66 -2.11
C ALA A 321 -8.10 -2.55 -0.91
N PHE A 322 -8.13 -1.37 -0.28
CA PHE A 322 -8.87 -1.08 0.95
C PHE A 322 -10.35 -1.51 0.97
N PRO A 323 -11.11 -1.62 -0.14
CA PRO A 323 -12.47 -2.15 -0.10
C PRO A 323 -12.54 -3.61 0.38
N LEU A 324 -11.45 -4.39 0.18
CA LEU A 324 -11.35 -5.75 0.70
C LEU A 324 -11.36 -5.77 2.24
N GLN A 325 -10.53 -4.95 2.87
CA GLN A 325 -10.49 -4.86 4.33
C GLN A 325 -11.77 -4.27 4.91
N LEU A 326 -12.36 -3.28 4.22
CA LEU A 326 -13.67 -2.73 4.63
C LEU A 326 -14.80 -3.75 4.51
N MET A 327 -14.78 -4.64 3.49
CA MET A 327 -15.74 -5.74 3.37
C MET A 327 -15.62 -6.68 4.58
N PHE A 328 -14.42 -7.08 4.96
CA PHE A 328 -14.23 -7.92 6.13
C PHE A 328 -14.79 -7.26 7.39
N TYR A 329 -14.46 -6.00 7.63
CA TYR A 329 -15.00 -5.26 8.76
C TYR A 329 -16.52 -5.20 8.73
N ASP A 330 -17.13 -4.78 7.62
CA ASP A 330 -18.58 -4.64 7.50
C ASP A 330 -19.32 -5.96 7.72
N TYR A 331 -18.79 -7.05 7.18
CA TYR A 331 -19.41 -8.37 7.29
C TYR A 331 -19.27 -8.98 8.69
N PHE A 332 -18.14 -8.76 9.37
CA PHE A 332 -17.84 -9.43 10.64
C PHE A 332 -18.07 -8.58 11.89
N ARG A 333 -18.14 -7.24 11.80
CA ARG A 333 -18.22 -6.33 12.97
C ARG A 333 -19.34 -6.65 13.96
N ASN A 334 -20.48 -7.17 13.50
CA ASN A 334 -21.62 -7.54 14.34
C ASN A 334 -21.61 -9.01 14.79
N LYS A 335 -20.66 -9.81 14.33
CA LYS A 335 -20.55 -11.25 14.65
C LYS A 335 -19.58 -11.45 15.82
N LYS A 336 -20.08 -11.25 17.05
CA LYS A 336 -19.27 -11.19 18.29
C LYS A 336 -18.30 -12.36 18.47
N ALA A 337 -18.70 -13.60 18.11
CA ALA A 337 -17.85 -14.78 18.24
C ALA A 337 -16.86 -14.94 17.07
N ILE A 338 -17.26 -14.57 15.85
CA ILE A 338 -16.46 -14.82 14.63
C ILE A 338 -15.42 -13.70 14.42
N TYR A 339 -15.76 -12.45 14.75
CA TYR A 339 -14.86 -11.30 14.57
C TYR A 339 -13.47 -11.53 15.19
N PRO A 340 -13.33 -11.90 16.50
CA PRO A 340 -12.03 -12.13 17.10
C PRO A 340 -11.28 -13.31 16.47
N LEU A 341 -11.97 -14.34 16.00
CA LEU A 341 -11.34 -15.49 15.31
C LEU A 341 -10.73 -15.05 13.97
N ILE A 342 -11.42 -14.22 13.20
CA ILE A 342 -10.90 -13.70 11.92
C ILE A 342 -9.71 -12.77 12.15
N ILE A 343 -9.75 -11.90 13.17
CA ILE A 343 -8.60 -11.05 13.54
C ILE A 343 -7.41 -11.92 14.01
N ALA A 344 -7.64 -12.94 14.79
CA ALA A 344 -6.60 -13.88 15.23
C ALA A 344 -5.97 -14.61 14.03
N LEU A 345 -6.79 -15.10 13.10
CA LEU A 345 -6.30 -15.72 11.87
C LEU A 345 -5.47 -14.76 11.03
N SER A 346 -5.94 -13.51 10.88
CA SER A 346 -5.22 -12.46 10.17
C SER A 346 -3.86 -12.18 10.83
N ALA A 347 -3.82 -12.10 12.16
CA ALA A 347 -2.59 -11.90 12.92
C ALA A 347 -1.61 -13.09 12.79
N ILE A 348 -2.11 -14.33 12.79
CA ILE A 348 -1.29 -15.54 12.56
C ILE A 348 -0.67 -15.50 11.15
N LEU A 349 -1.47 -15.19 10.13
CA LEU A 349 -0.99 -15.08 8.77
C LEU A 349 0.02 -13.92 8.62
N TRP A 350 -0.27 -12.77 9.23
CA TRP A 350 0.66 -11.64 9.26
C TRP A 350 2.00 -12.01 9.92
N THR A 351 1.97 -12.74 11.05
CA THR A 351 3.16 -13.25 11.72
C THR A 351 3.96 -14.17 10.80
N PHE A 352 3.29 -15.11 10.14
CA PHE A 352 3.90 -16.02 9.19
C PHE A 352 4.60 -15.28 8.05
N PHE A 353 3.90 -14.34 7.39
CA PHE A 353 4.49 -13.55 6.31
C PHE A 353 5.64 -12.66 6.78
N THR A 354 5.57 -12.09 7.99
CA THR A 354 6.63 -11.26 8.56
C THR A 354 7.90 -12.07 8.84
N LEU A 355 7.78 -13.25 9.42
CA LEU A 355 8.90 -14.16 9.66
C LEU A 355 9.57 -14.59 8.34
N HIS A 356 8.77 -14.98 7.34
CA HIS A 356 9.27 -15.41 6.03
C HIS A 356 9.91 -14.26 5.25
N TYR A 357 9.32 -13.05 5.30
CA TYR A 357 9.91 -11.87 4.69
C TYR A 357 11.30 -11.57 5.27
N ALA A 358 11.44 -11.61 6.60
CA ALA A 358 12.71 -11.34 7.27
C ALA A 358 13.80 -12.36 6.92
N GLY A 359 13.42 -13.63 6.67
CA GLY A 359 14.32 -14.67 6.15
C GLY A 359 14.56 -14.60 4.64
N GLY A 360 13.96 -13.66 3.92
CA GLY A 360 14.10 -13.52 2.46
C GLY A 360 13.32 -14.56 1.64
N TYR A 361 12.29 -15.21 2.21
CA TYR A 361 11.52 -16.26 1.51
C TYR A 361 10.23 -15.76 0.87
N THR A 362 9.73 -14.59 1.24
CA THR A 362 8.54 -13.98 0.64
C THR A 362 8.88 -12.58 0.14
N GLY A 363 8.99 -12.44 -1.17
CA GLY A 363 9.33 -11.17 -1.83
C GLY A 363 8.12 -10.36 -2.28
N GLY A 364 6.95 -10.83 -1.99
CA GLY A 364 5.72 -10.19 -2.44
C GLY A 364 4.95 -11.06 -3.40
#